data_7289280e1d95cd0c335bc0668709afcb
#
_entry.id   7289280e1d95cd0c335bc0668709afcb
#
_cell.length_a   1.000
_cell.length_b   1.000
_cell.length_c   1.000
_cell.angle_alpha   90.00
_cell.angle_beta   90.00
_cell.angle_gamma   90.00
#
_symmetry.space_group_name_H-M   'P 1'
#
loop_
_entity.id
_entity.type
_entity.pdbx_description
1 polymer ?
#
loop_
_entity_poly.entity_id
_entity_poly.type
_entity_poly.pdbx_seq_one_letter_code
_entity_poly.pdbx_strand_id
1 'polypeptide(L)'
;MQQAEHITESEVDIEKKKQELYSEIDALGIKSDSRINKLKKFLADRKIWHLEEMDYPLRNSYEQYLRGQIRSQIVSFYLKIYDTVKQQHIYQQMQTLNGKRIYEWKYQNKIYFLKYYPEKEIAETFETSYKTNLLVWDFTQNCSEVLKKQIFYTLSRIIANTSMSKAYRNVRLKSLKLLYDSCVQLNITDIGLLEMEQVETILKNFPETSQRSILGECRRDAFMQQEQIQWEANVWYLERLHLGKHRIDESKSLISISFMEVKEIQNREILQAYMKYELGITGQAVSTIVRRFVCISNFIELLEQVVPAVQ
;
A
#
# COMPACT_ATOMS: atom_id res chain seq x y z
N MET A 1 44.53 13.14 -8.75
CA MET A 1 44.13 11.71 -8.79
C MET A 1 44.48 11.13 -7.43
N GLN A 2 43.51 11.08 -6.51
CA GLN A 2 43.65 10.40 -5.24
C GLN A 2 43.12 8.97 -5.45
N GLN A 3 44.02 8.00 -5.30
CA GLN A 3 43.68 6.58 -5.25
C GLN A 3 42.91 6.34 -3.94
N ALA A 4 41.65 5.91 -4.07
CA ALA A 4 40.91 5.38 -2.91
C ALA A 4 41.61 4.07 -2.50
N GLU A 5 42.28 4.07 -1.36
CA GLU A 5 42.80 2.87 -0.70
C GLU A 5 41.58 1.98 -0.36
N HIS A 6 41.47 0.85 -1.05
CA HIS A 6 40.63 -0.26 -0.63
C HIS A 6 41.22 -0.82 0.68
N ILE A 7 40.68 -0.40 1.81
CA ILE A 7 40.97 -1.02 3.10
C ILE A 7 40.37 -2.42 3.08
N THR A 8 41.19 -3.44 2.86
CA THR A 8 40.80 -4.84 3.03
C THR A 8 40.59 -5.09 4.52
N GLU A 9 39.34 -5.45 4.90
CA GLU A 9 39.04 -5.85 6.28
C GLU A 9 39.98 -6.98 6.71
N SER A 10 40.56 -6.86 7.90
CA SER A 10 41.42 -7.92 8.43
C SER A 10 40.59 -9.14 8.82
N GLU A 11 41.16 -10.34 8.73
CA GLU A 11 40.48 -11.59 9.14
C GLU A 11 40.02 -11.53 10.61
N VAL A 12 40.76 -10.83 11.45
CA VAL A 12 40.40 -10.62 12.87
C VAL A 12 39.14 -9.78 13.02
N ASP A 13 38.98 -8.74 12.20
CA ASP A 13 37.77 -7.88 12.23
C ASP A 13 36.53 -8.64 11.74
N ILE A 14 36.69 -9.48 10.74
CA ILE A 14 35.61 -10.34 10.23
C ILE A 14 35.14 -11.33 11.28
N GLU A 15 36.07 -12.02 11.97
CA GLU A 15 35.70 -13.00 12.99
C GLU A 15 35.05 -12.33 14.22
N LYS A 16 35.53 -11.13 14.60
CA LYS A 16 34.89 -10.32 15.66
C LYS A 16 33.43 -9.96 15.29
N LYS A 17 33.18 -9.42 14.10
CA LYS A 17 31.82 -9.08 13.61
C LYS A 17 30.91 -10.30 13.57
N LYS A 18 31.44 -11.44 13.16
CA LYS A 18 30.70 -12.71 13.13
C LYS A 18 30.31 -13.17 14.54
N GLN A 19 31.19 -13.04 15.53
CA GLN A 19 30.88 -13.38 16.91
C GLN A 19 29.85 -12.42 17.51
N GLU A 20 29.93 -11.12 17.20
CA GLU A 20 28.95 -10.12 17.60
C GLU A 20 27.57 -10.45 17.04
N LEU A 21 27.45 -10.73 15.73
CA LEU A 21 26.20 -11.17 15.10
C LEU A 21 25.64 -12.44 15.76
N TYR A 22 26.49 -13.45 16.02
CA TYR A 22 26.04 -14.70 16.62
C TYR A 22 25.54 -14.49 18.05
N SER A 23 26.21 -13.65 18.81
CA SER A 23 25.79 -13.26 20.16
C SER A 23 24.47 -12.51 20.16
N GLU A 24 24.27 -11.60 19.18
CA GLU A 24 23.01 -10.88 19.01
C GLU A 24 21.85 -11.83 18.71
N ILE A 25 22.04 -12.80 17.81
CA ILE A 25 21.01 -13.82 17.52
C ILE A 25 20.72 -14.68 18.76
N ASP A 26 21.74 -15.09 19.53
CA ASP A 26 21.58 -15.92 20.73
C ASP A 26 20.85 -15.15 21.84
N ALA A 27 21.09 -13.84 21.96
CA ALA A 27 20.42 -12.97 22.92
C ALA A 27 18.91 -12.83 22.68
N LEU A 28 18.42 -13.14 21.48
CA LEU A 28 16.98 -13.19 21.19
C LEU A 28 16.25 -14.36 21.89
N GLY A 29 16.96 -15.28 22.52
CA GLY A 29 16.36 -16.41 23.27
C GLY A 29 15.68 -17.47 22.41
N ILE A 30 15.96 -17.52 21.11
CA ILE A 30 15.42 -18.51 20.20
C ILE A 30 16.18 -19.83 20.42
N LYS A 31 15.44 -20.95 20.60
CA LYS A 31 16.09 -22.25 20.79
C LYS A 31 17.08 -22.54 19.67
N SER A 32 18.34 -22.73 20.03
CA SER A 32 19.40 -23.07 19.09
C SER A 32 19.19 -24.49 18.56
N ASP A 33 19.15 -24.61 17.23
CA ASP A 33 19.15 -25.88 16.52
C ASP A 33 19.95 -25.75 15.21
N SER A 34 20.02 -26.84 14.46
CA SER A 34 20.74 -26.86 13.19
C SER A 34 20.24 -25.78 12.19
N ARG A 35 18.99 -25.33 12.30
CA ARG A 35 18.40 -24.30 11.43
C ARG A 35 18.94 -22.93 11.73
N ILE A 36 19.08 -22.58 13.02
CA ILE A 36 19.71 -21.32 13.45
C ILE A 36 21.17 -21.26 13.01
N ASN A 37 21.91 -22.38 13.19
CA ASN A 37 23.33 -22.44 12.78
C ASN A 37 23.48 -22.25 11.27
N LYS A 38 22.56 -22.79 10.47
CA LYS A 38 22.53 -22.57 9.02
C LYS A 38 22.23 -21.14 8.65
N LEU A 39 21.32 -20.46 9.37
CA LEU A 39 21.05 -19.05 9.20
C LEU A 39 22.28 -18.19 9.55
N LYS A 40 22.90 -18.41 10.71
CA LYS A 40 24.13 -17.74 11.14
C LYS A 40 25.23 -17.83 10.08
N LYS A 41 25.45 -19.07 9.55
CA LYS A 41 26.43 -19.28 8.48
C LYS A 41 26.06 -18.50 7.21
N PHE A 42 24.80 -18.54 6.76
CA PHE A 42 24.37 -17.79 5.59
C PHE A 42 24.59 -16.29 5.71
N LEU A 43 24.28 -15.69 6.88
CA LEU A 43 24.47 -14.27 7.13
C LEU A 43 25.96 -13.92 7.11
N ALA A 44 26.80 -14.70 7.80
CA ALA A 44 28.25 -14.50 7.82
C ALA A 44 28.89 -14.64 6.43
N ASP A 45 28.48 -15.66 5.64
CA ASP A 45 28.98 -15.88 4.28
C ASP A 45 28.61 -14.71 3.32
N ARG A 46 27.54 -13.99 3.63
CA ARG A 46 27.07 -12.80 2.90
C ARG A 46 27.59 -11.48 3.48
N LYS A 47 28.39 -11.52 4.53
CA LYS A 47 28.89 -10.35 5.26
C LYS A 47 27.76 -9.45 5.79
N ILE A 48 26.64 -10.05 6.19
CA ILE A 48 25.54 -9.37 6.88
C ILE A 48 25.86 -9.39 8.36
N TRP A 49 26.18 -8.24 8.93
CA TRP A 49 26.66 -8.12 10.30
C TRP A 49 25.64 -7.57 11.28
N HIS A 50 24.56 -6.95 10.78
CA HIS A 50 23.51 -6.36 11.60
C HIS A 50 22.15 -6.95 11.27
N LEU A 51 21.33 -7.24 12.28
CA LEU A 51 19.99 -7.81 12.07
C LEU A 51 19.01 -6.81 11.42
N GLU A 52 19.33 -5.51 11.42
CA GLU A 52 18.62 -4.49 10.62
C GLU A 52 18.63 -4.83 9.12
N GLU A 53 19.74 -5.36 8.62
CA GLU A 53 19.94 -5.73 7.20
C GLU A 53 19.10 -6.94 6.76
N MET A 54 18.56 -7.70 7.72
CA MET A 54 17.65 -8.82 7.43
C MET A 54 16.31 -8.31 6.91
N ASP A 55 16.23 -8.03 5.63
CA ASP A 55 15.03 -7.57 4.93
C ASP A 55 14.35 -8.68 4.13
N TYR A 56 13.29 -8.33 3.38
CA TYR A 56 12.58 -9.27 2.52
C TYR A 56 13.40 -9.74 1.29
N PRO A 57 14.15 -8.90 0.58
CA PRO A 57 15.09 -9.33 -0.45
C PRO A 57 16.12 -10.35 0.04
N LEU A 58 16.74 -10.11 1.18
CA LEU A 58 17.70 -11.05 1.79
C LEU A 58 17.02 -12.37 2.18
N ARG A 59 15.77 -12.32 2.68
CA ARG A 59 14.95 -13.50 2.95
C ARG A 59 14.75 -14.37 1.70
N ASN A 60 14.46 -13.74 0.56
CA ASN A 60 14.32 -14.45 -0.72
C ASN A 60 15.65 -15.06 -1.17
N SER A 61 16.75 -14.35 -0.97
CA SER A 61 18.10 -14.88 -1.23
C SER A 61 18.41 -16.09 -0.33
N TYR A 62 17.98 -16.06 0.93
CA TYR A 62 18.10 -17.21 1.84
C TYR A 62 17.25 -18.39 1.40
N GLU A 63 16.02 -18.13 0.92
CA GLU A 63 15.18 -19.19 0.36
C GLU A 63 15.84 -19.88 -0.82
N GLN A 64 16.41 -19.11 -1.77
CA GLN A 64 17.13 -19.65 -2.92
C GLN A 64 18.35 -20.48 -2.49
N TYR A 65 19.15 -19.98 -1.54
CA TYR A 65 20.28 -20.70 -0.95
C TYR A 65 19.85 -22.04 -0.34
N LEU A 66 18.73 -22.05 0.39
CA LEU A 66 18.19 -23.28 0.99
C LEU A 66 17.72 -24.28 -0.07
N ARG A 67 17.00 -23.81 -1.11
CA ARG A 67 16.52 -24.68 -2.20
C ARG A 67 17.65 -25.41 -2.94
N GLY A 68 18.85 -24.82 -2.99
CA GLY A 68 20.04 -25.47 -3.52
C GLY A 68 20.68 -26.53 -2.60
N GLN A 69 20.28 -26.62 -1.34
CA GLN A 69 20.96 -27.46 -0.35
C GLN A 69 20.06 -28.47 0.39
N ILE A 70 18.76 -28.19 0.48
CA ILE A 70 17.83 -29.03 1.26
C ILE A 70 16.54 -29.31 0.46
N ARG A 71 15.79 -30.32 0.90
CA ARG A 71 14.52 -30.69 0.28
C ARG A 71 13.50 -29.53 0.39
N SER A 72 12.78 -29.25 -0.69
CA SER A 72 11.82 -28.13 -0.77
C SER A 72 10.76 -28.14 0.32
N GLN A 73 10.34 -29.33 0.77
CA GLN A 73 9.33 -29.51 1.83
C GLN A 73 9.74 -28.93 3.19
N ILE A 74 11.04 -28.87 3.48
CA ILE A 74 11.54 -28.38 4.78
C ILE A 74 12.05 -26.93 4.73
N VAL A 75 12.14 -26.30 3.56
CA VAL A 75 12.58 -24.90 3.41
C VAL A 75 11.76 -23.95 4.27
N SER A 76 10.45 -24.15 4.34
CA SER A 76 9.53 -23.32 5.12
C SER A 76 9.87 -23.28 6.62
N PHE A 77 10.41 -24.37 7.19
CA PHE A 77 10.83 -24.40 8.59
C PHE A 77 12.08 -23.53 8.85
N TYR A 78 13.00 -23.49 7.88
CA TYR A 78 14.18 -22.62 7.96
C TYR A 78 13.80 -21.14 7.78
N LEU A 79 12.91 -20.84 6.83
CA LEU A 79 12.38 -19.48 6.64
C LEU A 79 11.61 -19.00 7.87
N LYS A 80 10.93 -19.89 8.58
CA LYS A 80 10.29 -19.54 9.85
C LYS A 80 11.31 -19.09 10.89
N ILE A 81 12.50 -19.69 10.93
CA ILE A 81 13.57 -19.24 11.85
C ILE A 81 14.07 -17.85 11.43
N TYR A 82 14.36 -17.62 10.13
CA TYR A 82 14.72 -16.30 9.63
C TYR A 82 13.71 -15.24 10.06
N ASP A 83 12.43 -15.51 9.78
CA ASP A 83 11.32 -14.61 10.12
C ASP A 83 11.23 -14.36 11.62
N THR A 84 11.41 -15.40 12.46
CA THR A 84 11.36 -15.26 13.91
C THR A 84 12.51 -14.42 14.44
N VAL A 85 13.74 -14.61 13.95
CA VAL A 85 14.91 -13.78 14.30
C VAL A 85 14.61 -12.32 13.97
N LYS A 86 14.17 -12.04 12.74
CA LYS A 86 13.86 -10.66 12.33
C LYS A 86 12.74 -10.03 13.15
N GLN A 87 11.65 -10.76 13.40
CA GLN A 87 10.54 -10.25 14.21
C GLN A 87 10.96 -9.94 15.65
N GLN A 88 11.70 -10.83 16.30
CA GLN A 88 12.18 -10.58 17.68
C GLN A 88 13.09 -9.39 17.74
N HIS A 89 14.03 -9.26 16.79
CA HIS A 89 14.89 -8.09 16.69
C HIS A 89 14.07 -6.80 16.53
N ILE A 90 13.10 -6.75 15.60
CA ILE A 90 12.21 -5.59 15.42
C ILE A 90 11.52 -5.23 16.75
N TYR A 91 10.91 -6.20 17.43
CA TYR A 91 10.17 -5.94 18.66
C TYR A 91 11.07 -5.44 19.81
N GLN A 92 12.30 -5.91 19.89
CA GLN A 92 13.28 -5.38 20.84
C GLN A 92 13.70 -3.95 20.49
N GLN A 93 13.98 -3.69 19.21
CA GLN A 93 14.37 -2.36 18.74
C GLN A 93 13.26 -1.32 18.91
N MET A 94 11.99 -1.70 18.77
CA MET A 94 10.84 -0.81 18.97
C MET A 94 10.73 -0.27 20.42
N GLN A 95 11.46 -0.84 21.37
CA GLN A 95 11.58 -0.29 22.74
C GLN A 95 12.55 0.90 22.81
N THR A 96 13.33 1.16 21.77
CA THR A 96 14.32 2.23 21.69
C THR A 96 13.88 3.37 20.77
N LEU A 97 14.36 4.59 21.02
CA LEU A 97 14.09 5.73 20.13
C LEU A 97 14.69 5.53 18.74
N ASN A 98 15.90 4.95 18.69
CA ASN A 98 16.58 4.69 17.42
C ASN A 98 15.82 3.63 16.60
N GLY A 99 15.43 2.54 17.23
CA GLY A 99 14.65 1.49 16.56
C GLY A 99 13.32 1.97 16.02
N LYS A 100 12.62 2.85 16.76
CA LYS A 100 11.39 3.49 16.25
C LYS A 100 11.63 4.29 14.98
N ARG A 101 12.77 4.95 14.82
CA ARG A 101 13.14 5.66 13.58
C ARG A 101 13.50 4.69 12.45
N ILE A 102 14.23 3.63 12.73
CA ILE A 102 14.63 2.62 11.74
C ILE A 102 13.40 1.91 11.16
N TYR A 103 12.49 1.50 12.04
CA TYR A 103 11.28 0.75 11.66
C TYR A 103 10.04 1.64 11.47
N GLU A 104 10.24 2.96 11.32
CA GLU A 104 9.16 3.87 11.00
C GLU A 104 8.42 3.43 9.73
N TRP A 105 7.10 3.43 9.81
CA TRP A 105 6.22 3.04 8.73
C TRP A 105 6.12 4.15 7.69
N LYS A 106 6.90 4.03 6.60
CA LYS A 106 7.01 4.98 5.49
C LYS A 106 7.02 4.24 4.17
N TYR A 107 6.55 4.87 3.08
CA TYR A 107 6.52 4.22 1.76
C TYR A 107 7.77 4.45 0.91
N GLN A 108 8.51 5.56 1.13
CA GLN A 108 9.61 5.95 0.25
C GLN A 108 10.72 4.88 0.22
N ASN A 109 10.92 4.31 -0.97
CA ASN A 109 11.99 3.34 -1.25
C ASN A 109 12.06 2.16 -0.26
N LYS A 110 10.91 1.68 0.20
CA LYS A 110 10.84 0.56 1.14
C LYS A 110 10.02 -0.60 0.60
N ILE A 111 10.39 -1.79 1.04
CA ILE A 111 9.62 -3.01 0.84
C ILE A 111 9.05 -3.41 2.20
N TYR A 112 7.74 -3.47 2.30
CA TYR A 112 7.06 -3.90 3.51
C TYR A 112 6.55 -5.33 3.36
N PHE A 113 7.05 -6.18 4.22
CA PHE A 113 6.52 -7.52 4.43
C PHE A 113 5.67 -7.49 5.69
N LEU A 114 4.35 -7.70 5.60
CA LEU A 114 3.45 -7.54 6.75
C LEU A 114 3.82 -8.40 7.95
N LYS A 115 4.52 -9.49 7.71
CA LYS A 115 5.07 -10.32 8.79
C LYS A 115 6.07 -9.57 9.68
N TYR A 116 6.72 -8.54 9.15
CA TYR A 116 7.68 -7.70 9.87
C TYR A 116 7.08 -6.38 10.36
N TYR A 117 5.76 -6.33 10.50
CA TYR A 117 5.10 -5.15 11.04
C TYR A 117 5.62 -4.87 12.47
N PRO A 118 5.99 -3.62 12.79
CA PRO A 118 6.74 -3.32 14.01
C PRO A 118 5.93 -3.47 15.31
N GLU A 119 4.60 -3.35 15.24
CA GLU A 119 3.74 -3.53 16.41
C GLU A 119 3.27 -4.99 16.49
N LYS A 120 3.77 -5.71 17.49
CA LYS A 120 3.54 -7.16 17.65
C LYS A 120 2.06 -7.54 17.68
N GLU A 121 1.25 -6.82 18.46
CA GLU A 121 -0.18 -7.10 18.62
C GLU A 121 -0.92 -6.97 17.26
N ILE A 122 -0.52 -6.01 16.44
CA ILE A 122 -1.08 -5.83 15.10
C ILE A 122 -0.57 -6.90 14.15
N ALA A 123 0.73 -7.19 14.16
CA ALA A 123 1.35 -8.22 13.31
C ALA A 123 0.68 -9.60 13.51
N GLU A 124 0.38 -9.98 14.74
CA GLU A 124 -0.32 -11.24 15.08
C GLU A 124 -1.74 -11.30 14.51
N THR A 125 -2.38 -10.15 14.28
CA THR A 125 -3.69 -10.13 13.63
C THR A 125 -3.68 -10.50 12.15
N PHE A 126 -2.53 -10.42 11.49
CA PHE A 126 -2.36 -10.81 10.08
C PHE A 126 -2.11 -12.32 9.92
N GLU A 127 -1.75 -13.01 10.98
CA GLU A 127 -1.57 -14.47 10.99
C GLU A 127 -2.92 -15.18 11.00
N THR A 128 -3.46 -15.42 9.81
CA THR A 128 -4.76 -16.07 9.61
C THR A 128 -4.68 -17.14 8.54
N SER A 129 -5.77 -17.93 8.41
CA SER A 129 -5.94 -18.85 7.29
C SER A 129 -5.78 -18.19 5.92
N TYR A 130 -6.03 -16.89 5.83
CA TYR A 130 -5.85 -16.09 4.62
C TYR A 130 -4.40 -15.78 4.26
N LYS A 131 -3.41 -16.11 5.12
CA LYS A 131 -1.98 -15.83 4.90
C LYS A 131 -1.68 -14.37 4.58
N THR A 132 -2.43 -13.46 5.20
CA THR A 132 -2.28 -12.01 4.98
C THR A 132 -0.91 -11.49 5.43
N ASN A 133 -0.33 -12.13 6.45
CA ASN A 133 1.03 -11.84 6.91
C ASN A 133 2.12 -12.09 5.83
N LEU A 134 1.79 -12.80 4.74
CA LEU A 134 2.72 -13.02 3.62
C LEU A 134 2.61 -11.95 2.52
N LEU A 135 1.74 -10.94 2.66
CA LEU A 135 1.65 -9.85 1.70
C LEU A 135 2.90 -8.97 1.75
N VAL A 136 3.39 -8.66 0.57
CA VAL A 136 4.55 -7.79 0.35
C VAL A 136 4.12 -6.55 -0.41
N TRP A 137 4.48 -5.39 0.10
CA TRP A 137 4.24 -4.09 -0.51
C TRP A 137 5.58 -3.52 -0.95
N ASP A 138 5.84 -3.58 -2.24
CA ASP A 138 7.09 -3.09 -2.82
C ASP A 138 6.91 -1.68 -3.37
N PHE A 139 7.30 -0.68 -2.57
CA PHE A 139 7.28 0.73 -2.97
C PHE A 139 8.61 1.18 -3.64
N THR A 140 9.54 0.25 -3.90
CA THR A 140 10.75 0.53 -4.69
C THR A 140 10.50 0.43 -6.19
N GLN A 141 9.35 -0.15 -6.60
CA GLN A 141 8.99 -0.30 -8.00
C GLN A 141 8.92 1.05 -8.71
N ASN A 142 9.26 1.03 -9.99
CA ASN A 142 9.17 2.22 -10.84
C ASN A 142 7.71 2.50 -11.22
N CYS A 143 7.01 3.22 -10.34
CA CYS A 143 5.66 3.71 -10.57
C CYS A 143 5.49 5.09 -9.92
N SER A 144 4.37 5.75 -10.18
CA SER A 144 4.09 7.11 -9.69
C SER A 144 4.19 7.23 -8.16
N GLU A 145 4.86 8.25 -7.68
CA GLU A 145 4.94 8.58 -6.25
C GLU A 145 3.56 8.98 -5.68
N VAL A 146 2.68 9.57 -6.51
CA VAL A 146 1.30 9.88 -6.13
C VAL A 146 0.55 8.58 -5.85
N LEU A 147 0.63 7.60 -6.75
CA LEU A 147 0.03 6.27 -6.55
C LEU A 147 0.54 5.60 -5.28
N LYS A 148 1.86 5.60 -5.07
CA LYS A 148 2.48 5.01 -3.87
C LYS A 148 1.92 5.63 -2.60
N LYS A 149 1.84 6.97 -2.55
CA LYS A 149 1.31 7.72 -1.42
C LYS A 149 -0.16 7.39 -1.15
N GLN A 150 -0.99 7.34 -2.20
CA GLN A 150 -2.42 7.02 -2.09
C GLN A 150 -2.65 5.60 -1.54
N ILE A 151 -1.95 4.62 -2.10
CA ILE A 151 -2.00 3.23 -1.64
C ILE A 151 -1.50 3.08 -0.21
N PHE A 152 -0.36 3.69 0.11
CA PHE A 152 0.22 3.61 1.45
C PHE A 152 -0.68 4.25 2.52
N TYR A 153 -1.34 5.35 2.19
CA TYR A 153 -2.29 5.97 3.10
C TYR A 153 -3.46 5.03 3.40
N THR A 154 -4.08 4.46 2.37
CA THR A 154 -5.19 3.50 2.54
C THR A 154 -4.72 2.25 3.31
N LEU A 155 -3.51 1.74 3.02
CA LEU A 155 -2.89 0.64 3.75
C LEU A 155 -2.78 0.96 5.25
N SER A 156 -2.20 2.11 5.58
CA SER A 156 -2.00 2.55 6.96
C SER A 156 -3.33 2.72 7.70
N ARG A 157 -4.33 3.31 7.04
CA ARG A 157 -5.69 3.47 7.60
C ARG A 157 -6.36 2.12 7.89
N ILE A 158 -6.26 1.15 6.97
CA ILE A 158 -6.83 -0.19 7.17
C ILE A 158 -6.15 -0.89 8.34
N ILE A 159 -4.81 -0.79 8.44
CA ILE A 159 -4.04 -1.40 9.54
C ILE A 159 -4.42 -0.77 10.88
N ALA A 160 -4.49 0.56 10.96
CA ALA A 160 -4.77 1.30 12.19
C ALA A 160 -6.24 1.18 12.64
N ASN A 161 -7.15 0.73 11.78
CA ASN A 161 -8.57 0.65 12.13
C ASN A 161 -8.87 -0.54 13.05
N THR A 162 -8.90 -0.28 14.36
CA THR A 162 -9.18 -1.28 15.38
C THR A 162 -10.65 -1.69 15.45
N SER A 163 -11.59 -0.91 14.87
CA SER A 163 -13.01 -1.23 14.83
C SER A 163 -13.38 -2.29 13.78
N MET A 164 -12.51 -2.50 12.79
CA MET A 164 -12.70 -3.56 11.81
C MET A 164 -12.49 -4.94 12.43
N SER A 165 -13.38 -5.89 12.10
CA SER A 165 -13.12 -7.28 12.44
C SER A 165 -11.82 -7.76 11.76
N LYS A 166 -11.09 -8.66 12.43
CA LYS A 166 -9.83 -9.24 11.91
C LYS A 166 -10.00 -9.85 10.51
N ALA A 167 -11.09 -10.61 10.30
CA ALA A 167 -11.36 -11.24 9.00
C ALA A 167 -11.59 -10.19 7.91
N TYR A 168 -12.42 -9.19 8.16
CA TYR A 168 -12.72 -8.13 7.20
C TYR A 168 -11.46 -7.33 6.84
N ARG A 169 -10.67 -6.92 7.85
CA ARG A 169 -9.39 -6.22 7.62
C ARG A 169 -8.45 -7.02 6.73
N ASN A 170 -8.33 -8.33 6.95
CA ASN A 170 -7.46 -9.19 6.13
C ASN A 170 -7.95 -9.29 4.68
N VAL A 171 -9.25 -9.34 4.45
CA VAL A 171 -9.83 -9.27 3.09
C VAL A 171 -9.50 -7.92 2.44
N ARG A 172 -9.64 -6.80 3.19
CA ARG A 172 -9.33 -5.45 2.67
C ARG A 172 -7.85 -5.30 2.30
N LEU A 173 -6.93 -5.79 3.12
CA LEU A 173 -5.49 -5.77 2.82
C LEU A 173 -5.15 -6.54 1.54
N LYS A 174 -5.75 -7.72 1.35
CA LYS A 174 -5.57 -8.48 0.11
C LYS A 174 -6.14 -7.75 -1.11
N SER A 175 -7.33 -7.19 -0.96
CA SER A 175 -7.97 -6.43 -2.05
C SER A 175 -7.15 -5.20 -2.41
N LEU A 176 -6.61 -4.48 -1.43
CA LEU A 176 -5.74 -3.33 -1.67
C LEU A 176 -4.43 -3.74 -2.37
N LYS A 177 -3.87 -4.91 -2.01
CA LYS A 177 -2.69 -5.43 -2.71
C LYS A 177 -2.98 -5.73 -4.18
N LEU A 178 -4.12 -6.37 -4.48
CA LEU A 178 -4.55 -6.60 -5.86
C LEU A 178 -4.74 -5.28 -6.63
N LEU A 179 -5.32 -4.26 -5.97
CA LEU A 179 -5.47 -2.93 -6.56
C LEU A 179 -4.11 -2.32 -6.90
N TYR A 180 -3.18 -2.34 -5.94
CA TYR A 180 -1.82 -1.81 -6.16
C TYR A 180 -1.12 -2.50 -7.33
N ASP A 181 -1.11 -3.83 -7.34
CA ASP A 181 -0.46 -4.61 -8.40
C ASP A 181 -1.08 -4.32 -9.78
N SER A 182 -2.43 -4.23 -9.85
CA SER A 182 -3.12 -3.88 -11.08
C SER A 182 -2.79 -2.45 -11.54
N CYS A 183 -2.74 -1.49 -10.62
CA CYS A 183 -2.36 -0.11 -10.95
C CYS A 183 -0.92 -0.02 -11.46
N VAL A 184 0.02 -0.73 -10.84
CA VAL A 184 1.42 -0.77 -11.29
C VAL A 184 1.51 -1.39 -12.68
N GLN A 185 0.83 -2.52 -12.92
CA GLN A 185 0.83 -3.21 -14.20
C GLN A 185 0.24 -2.35 -15.34
N LEU A 186 -0.76 -1.53 -15.05
CA LEU A 186 -1.42 -0.63 -16.00
C LEU A 186 -0.77 0.75 -16.08
N ASN A 187 0.35 0.99 -15.37
CA ASN A 187 1.02 2.27 -15.30
C ASN A 187 0.11 3.42 -14.84
N ILE A 188 -0.82 3.15 -13.93
CA ILE A 188 -1.68 4.17 -13.33
C ILE A 188 -0.84 5.12 -12.49
N THR A 189 -1.06 6.41 -12.67
CA THR A 189 -0.32 7.46 -11.96
C THR A 189 -1.08 8.03 -10.78
N ASP A 190 -2.41 8.09 -10.86
CA ASP A 190 -3.30 8.67 -9.85
C ASP A 190 -4.65 7.94 -9.85
N ILE A 191 -5.07 7.42 -8.70
CA ILE A 191 -6.35 6.71 -8.55
C ILE A 191 -7.55 7.66 -8.69
N GLY A 192 -7.37 8.94 -8.36
CA GLY A 192 -8.41 9.96 -8.51
C GLY A 192 -8.76 10.27 -9.97
N LEU A 193 -7.82 10.05 -10.88
CA LEU A 193 -7.94 10.36 -12.31
C LEU A 193 -8.24 9.12 -13.18
N LEU A 194 -8.55 7.97 -12.58
CA LEU A 194 -8.86 6.75 -13.32
C LEU A 194 -10.06 6.94 -14.26
N GLU A 195 -9.87 6.59 -15.53
CA GLU A 195 -10.93 6.52 -16.53
C GLU A 195 -11.77 5.23 -16.40
N MET A 196 -12.99 5.22 -16.95
CA MET A 196 -13.92 4.09 -16.83
C MET A 196 -13.31 2.79 -17.36
N GLU A 197 -12.66 2.82 -18.51
CA GLU A 197 -12.01 1.64 -19.11
C GLU A 197 -10.90 1.06 -18.23
N GLN A 198 -10.11 1.93 -17.57
CA GLN A 198 -9.09 1.52 -16.62
C GLN A 198 -9.72 0.87 -15.39
N VAL A 199 -10.81 1.46 -14.87
CA VAL A 199 -11.58 0.91 -13.76
C VAL A 199 -12.10 -0.48 -14.09
N GLU A 200 -12.75 -0.65 -15.25
CA GLU A 200 -13.25 -1.95 -15.68
C GLU A 200 -12.12 -2.98 -15.79
N THR A 201 -10.98 -2.58 -16.35
CA THR A 201 -9.80 -3.46 -16.49
C THR A 201 -9.25 -3.87 -15.13
N ILE A 202 -9.13 -2.93 -14.18
CA ILE A 202 -8.72 -3.21 -12.82
C ILE A 202 -9.70 -4.18 -12.15
N LEU A 203 -11.01 -3.90 -12.26
CA LEU A 203 -12.06 -4.68 -11.59
C LEU A 203 -12.22 -6.11 -12.14
N LYS A 204 -11.79 -6.39 -13.38
CA LYS A 204 -11.72 -7.75 -13.93
C LYS A 204 -10.74 -8.64 -13.15
N ASN A 205 -9.72 -8.07 -12.53
CA ASN A 205 -8.75 -8.80 -11.73
C ASN A 205 -9.28 -9.21 -10.34
N PHE A 206 -10.44 -8.69 -9.93
CA PHE A 206 -11.02 -9.00 -8.63
C PHE A 206 -11.97 -10.19 -8.70
N PRO A 207 -11.67 -11.31 -7.99
CA PRO A 207 -12.47 -12.53 -8.05
C PRO A 207 -13.86 -12.36 -7.43
N GLU A 208 -14.00 -11.47 -6.46
CA GLU A 208 -15.25 -11.26 -5.72
C GLU A 208 -15.73 -9.81 -5.77
N THR A 209 -17.02 -9.61 -5.95
CA THR A 209 -17.66 -8.28 -5.97
C THR A 209 -17.43 -7.50 -4.67
N SER A 210 -17.40 -8.19 -3.52
CA SER A 210 -17.13 -7.58 -2.21
C SER A 210 -15.76 -6.91 -2.12
N GLN A 211 -14.79 -7.39 -2.91
CA GLN A 211 -13.42 -6.85 -2.95
C GLN A 211 -13.33 -5.57 -3.79
N ARG A 212 -14.23 -5.39 -4.75
CA ARG A 212 -14.23 -4.24 -5.68
C ARG A 212 -14.41 -2.89 -4.98
N SER A 213 -15.10 -2.88 -3.84
CA SER A 213 -15.30 -1.66 -3.03
C SER A 213 -14.01 -1.02 -2.53
N ILE A 214 -12.87 -1.73 -2.56
CA ILE A 214 -11.55 -1.19 -2.19
C ILE A 214 -11.14 -0.02 -3.09
N LEU A 215 -11.48 -0.06 -4.38
CA LEU A 215 -11.19 1.02 -5.31
C LEU A 215 -11.90 2.32 -4.89
N GLY A 216 -13.17 2.24 -4.54
CA GLY A 216 -13.95 3.39 -4.05
C GLY A 216 -13.39 3.94 -2.73
N GLU A 217 -12.97 3.06 -1.80
CA GLU A 217 -12.33 3.49 -0.56
C GLU A 217 -10.99 4.17 -0.82
N CYS A 218 -10.14 3.60 -1.67
CA CYS A 218 -8.85 4.18 -2.00
C CYS A 218 -9.00 5.53 -2.71
N ARG A 219 -9.97 5.66 -3.62
CA ARG A 219 -10.33 6.93 -4.25
C ARG A 219 -10.77 7.99 -3.23
N ARG A 220 -11.66 7.59 -2.31
CA ARG A 220 -12.10 8.50 -1.25
C ARG A 220 -10.93 8.95 -0.40
N ASP A 221 -10.11 8.02 0.06
CA ASP A 221 -8.92 8.31 0.85
C ASP A 221 -7.97 9.25 0.11
N ALA A 222 -7.71 8.98 -1.17
CA ALA A 222 -6.86 9.83 -2.01
C ALA A 222 -7.42 11.25 -2.11
N PHE A 223 -8.72 11.42 -2.37
CA PHE A 223 -9.37 12.71 -2.48
C PHE A 223 -9.36 13.48 -1.15
N MET A 224 -9.59 12.79 -0.03
CA MET A 224 -9.62 13.40 1.30
C MET A 224 -8.24 13.86 1.79
N GLN A 225 -7.16 13.25 1.31
CA GLN A 225 -5.78 13.51 1.78
C GLN A 225 -5.03 14.59 0.99
N GLN A 226 -5.57 15.08 -0.11
CA GLN A 226 -4.94 16.19 -0.84
C GLN A 226 -4.91 17.46 0.02
N GLU A 227 -3.83 18.23 -0.06
CA GLU A 227 -3.75 19.53 0.61
C GLU A 227 -4.83 20.49 0.09
N GLN A 228 -5.03 20.47 -1.22
CA GLN A 228 -6.09 21.20 -1.90
C GLN A 228 -7.10 20.22 -2.52
N ILE A 229 -8.33 20.69 -2.77
CA ILE A 229 -9.34 19.88 -3.45
C ILE A 229 -8.88 19.61 -4.88
N GLN A 230 -8.77 18.36 -5.24
CA GLN A 230 -8.45 17.93 -6.61
C GLN A 230 -9.72 18.01 -7.48
N TRP A 231 -9.95 19.17 -8.04
CA TRP A 231 -11.14 19.42 -8.86
C TRP A 231 -11.14 18.67 -10.20
N GLU A 232 -9.98 18.20 -10.64
CA GLU A 232 -9.79 17.38 -11.84
C GLU A 232 -10.11 15.90 -11.59
N ALA A 233 -10.34 15.50 -10.33
CA ALA A 233 -10.69 14.12 -10.00
C ALA A 233 -12.01 13.71 -10.62
N ASN A 234 -12.08 12.49 -11.15
CA ASN A 234 -13.27 11.95 -11.80
C ASN A 234 -14.39 11.60 -10.82
N VAL A 235 -14.12 11.59 -9.52
CA VAL A 235 -15.12 11.42 -8.46
C VAL A 235 -14.83 12.40 -7.33
N TRP A 236 -15.80 13.26 -7.01
CA TRP A 236 -15.71 14.19 -5.89
C TRP A 236 -16.50 13.66 -4.69
N TYR A 237 -15.90 13.76 -3.51
CA TYR A 237 -16.56 13.39 -2.25
C TYR A 237 -17.02 14.65 -1.53
N LEU A 238 -18.34 14.76 -1.33
CA LEU A 238 -19.00 15.97 -0.81
C LEU A 238 -18.53 16.37 0.59
N GLU A 239 -18.13 15.39 1.39
CA GLU A 239 -17.57 15.60 2.73
C GLU A 239 -16.35 16.54 2.71
N ARG A 240 -15.51 16.46 1.68
CA ARG A 240 -14.31 17.31 1.52
C ARG A 240 -14.63 18.74 1.11
N LEU A 241 -15.80 18.97 0.52
CA LEU A 241 -16.16 20.28 -0.06
C LEU A 241 -16.61 21.29 1.02
N HIS A 242 -16.73 20.88 2.28
CA HIS A 242 -17.13 21.72 3.41
C HIS A 242 -18.38 22.55 3.15
N LEU A 243 -19.37 21.97 2.50
CA LEU A 243 -20.63 22.64 2.16
C LEU A 243 -21.42 22.98 3.42
N GLY A 244 -22.13 24.11 3.42
CA GLY A 244 -22.95 24.52 4.56
C GLY A 244 -24.01 23.45 4.90
N LYS A 245 -24.17 23.13 6.19
CA LYS A 245 -25.10 22.10 6.67
C LYS A 245 -26.53 22.29 6.18
N HIS A 246 -27.00 23.55 6.04
CA HIS A 246 -28.33 23.87 5.54
C HIS A 246 -28.54 23.48 4.07
N ARG A 247 -27.47 23.18 3.32
CA ARG A 247 -27.52 22.75 1.92
C ARG A 247 -27.56 21.23 1.77
N ILE A 248 -27.21 20.50 2.81
CA ILE A 248 -27.11 19.04 2.82
C ILE A 248 -28.39 18.48 3.44
N ASP A 249 -29.09 17.64 2.67
CA ASP A 249 -30.22 16.86 3.18
C ASP A 249 -29.70 15.57 3.81
N GLU A 250 -29.62 15.54 5.12
CA GLU A 250 -29.08 14.39 5.89
C GLU A 250 -29.90 13.11 5.69
N SER A 251 -31.15 13.23 5.22
CA SER A 251 -31.99 12.07 4.88
C SER A 251 -31.55 11.36 3.59
N LYS A 252 -30.71 12.01 2.79
CA LYS A 252 -30.21 11.49 1.53
C LYS A 252 -28.74 11.09 1.68
N SER A 253 -28.43 9.85 1.43
CA SER A 253 -27.08 9.29 1.49
C SER A 253 -26.21 9.69 0.27
N LEU A 254 -26.27 10.97 -0.15
CA LEU A 254 -25.44 11.47 -1.22
C LEU A 254 -24.02 11.69 -0.72
N ILE A 255 -23.10 10.81 -1.13
CA ILE A 255 -21.72 10.79 -0.65
C ILE A 255 -20.75 11.40 -1.67
N SER A 256 -21.02 11.19 -2.98
CA SER A 256 -20.09 11.57 -4.05
C SER A 256 -20.80 11.95 -5.34
N ILE A 257 -20.07 12.66 -6.21
CA ILE A 257 -20.45 12.98 -7.59
C ILE A 257 -19.43 12.34 -8.51
N SER A 258 -19.88 11.53 -9.47
CA SER A 258 -19.04 10.85 -10.45
C SER A 258 -19.18 11.48 -11.82
N PHE A 259 -18.07 11.85 -12.44
CA PHE A 259 -17.97 12.38 -13.80
C PHE A 259 -17.53 11.33 -14.82
N MET A 260 -17.41 10.07 -14.40
CA MET A 260 -16.79 9.00 -15.19
C MET A 260 -17.59 8.56 -16.41
N GLU A 261 -18.89 8.87 -16.43
CA GLU A 261 -19.78 8.54 -17.55
C GLU A 261 -19.59 9.51 -18.73
N VAL A 262 -19.07 10.70 -18.48
CA VAL A 262 -18.72 11.68 -19.52
C VAL A 262 -17.33 11.33 -20.08
N LYS A 263 -17.29 10.79 -21.29
CA LYS A 263 -16.06 10.24 -21.89
C LYS A 263 -15.15 11.31 -22.45
N GLU A 264 -15.73 12.31 -23.14
CA GLU A 264 -14.96 13.40 -23.72
C GLU A 264 -14.40 14.32 -22.64
N ILE A 265 -13.07 14.44 -22.60
CA ILE A 265 -12.36 15.20 -21.57
C ILE A 265 -12.85 16.64 -21.51
N GLN A 266 -13.03 17.31 -22.65
CA GLN A 266 -13.48 18.71 -22.70
C GLN A 266 -14.88 18.87 -22.10
N ASN A 267 -15.81 17.96 -22.41
CA ASN A 267 -17.16 17.97 -21.86
C ASN A 267 -17.13 17.76 -20.34
N ARG A 268 -16.28 16.87 -19.89
CA ARG A 268 -16.10 16.58 -18.47
C ARG A 268 -15.52 17.80 -17.72
N GLU A 269 -14.49 18.45 -18.26
CA GLU A 269 -13.91 19.67 -17.68
C GLU A 269 -14.93 20.80 -17.58
N ILE A 270 -15.75 21.00 -18.61
CA ILE A 270 -16.83 22.00 -18.59
C ILE A 270 -17.86 21.65 -17.51
N LEU A 271 -18.25 20.39 -17.39
CA LEU A 271 -19.20 19.93 -16.39
C LEU A 271 -18.63 20.05 -14.98
N GLN A 272 -17.35 19.74 -14.79
CA GLN A 272 -16.64 19.96 -13.52
C GLN A 272 -16.57 21.44 -13.14
N ALA A 273 -16.25 22.32 -14.08
CA ALA A 273 -16.24 23.76 -13.84
C ALA A 273 -17.64 24.30 -13.47
N TYR A 274 -18.67 23.83 -14.17
CA TYR A 274 -20.07 24.16 -13.83
C TYR A 274 -20.42 23.67 -12.41
N MET A 275 -20.12 22.43 -12.08
CA MET A 275 -20.42 21.87 -10.77
C MET A 275 -19.64 22.56 -9.64
N LYS A 276 -18.39 22.94 -9.89
CA LYS A 276 -17.57 23.71 -8.96
C LYS A 276 -18.20 25.07 -8.65
N TYR A 277 -18.72 25.75 -9.68
CA TYR A 277 -19.47 26.99 -9.52
C TYR A 277 -20.75 26.81 -8.72
N GLU A 278 -21.58 25.82 -9.08
CA GLU A 278 -22.86 25.54 -8.41
C GLU A 278 -22.67 25.17 -6.93
N LEU A 279 -21.68 24.33 -6.63
CA LEU A 279 -21.38 23.91 -5.26
C LEU A 279 -20.69 25.00 -4.43
N GLY A 280 -19.81 25.79 -5.05
CA GLY A 280 -19.00 26.79 -4.33
C GLY A 280 -19.68 28.15 -4.17
N ILE A 281 -20.46 28.59 -5.16
CA ILE A 281 -20.97 29.96 -5.24
C ILE A 281 -22.47 30.05 -4.96
N THR A 282 -23.28 29.07 -5.48
CA THR A 282 -24.71 29.14 -5.28
C THR A 282 -25.14 28.68 -3.87
N GLY A 283 -26.16 29.28 -3.32
CA GLY A 283 -26.75 28.84 -2.02
C GLY A 283 -27.73 27.68 -2.13
N GLN A 284 -27.84 27.02 -3.29
CA GLN A 284 -28.84 26.00 -3.55
C GLN A 284 -28.57 24.70 -2.76
N ALA A 285 -29.64 23.95 -2.49
CA ALA A 285 -29.51 22.63 -1.89
C ALA A 285 -28.71 21.68 -2.80
N VAL A 286 -27.78 20.94 -2.21
CA VAL A 286 -26.89 20.00 -2.92
C VAL A 286 -27.70 18.98 -3.72
N SER A 287 -28.80 18.47 -3.17
CA SER A 287 -29.68 17.52 -3.87
C SER A 287 -30.28 18.10 -5.16
N THR A 288 -30.55 19.40 -5.21
CA THR A 288 -31.06 20.09 -6.41
C THR A 288 -29.94 20.20 -7.45
N ILE A 289 -28.75 20.60 -7.03
CA ILE A 289 -27.57 20.71 -7.91
C ILE A 289 -27.25 19.34 -8.52
N VAL A 290 -27.21 18.29 -7.71
CA VAL A 290 -26.91 16.92 -8.19
C VAL A 290 -28.00 16.40 -9.14
N ARG A 291 -29.29 16.75 -8.92
CA ARG A 291 -30.34 16.38 -9.87
C ARG A 291 -30.11 17.05 -11.25
N ARG A 292 -29.72 18.31 -11.28
CA ARG A 292 -29.33 19.01 -12.53
C ARG A 292 -28.11 18.35 -13.17
N PHE A 293 -27.11 18.06 -12.37
CA PHE A 293 -25.92 17.34 -12.83
C PHE A 293 -26.29 16.05 -13.56
N VAL A 294 -27.11 15.18 -12.95
CA VAL A 294 -27.54 13.93 -13.56
C VAL A 294 -28.26 14.17 -14.90
N CYS A 295 -29.13 15.18 -14.98
CA CYS A 295 -29.80 15.50 -16.24
C CYS A 295 -28.82 15.95 -17.32
N ILE A 296 -27.84 16.82 -16.96
CA ILE A 296 -26.84 17.32 -17.91
C ILE A 296 -25.89 16.20 -18.31
N SER A 297 -25.41 15.39 -17.37
CA SER A 297 -24.50 14.26 -17.63
C SER A 297 -25.16 13.26 -18.60
N ASN A 298 -26.40 12.86 -18.36
CA ASN A 298 -27.13 11.95 -19.24
C ASN A 298 -27.33 12.53 -20.65
N PHE A 299 -27.55 13.86 -20.73
CA PHE A 299 -27.67 14.52 -22.04
C PHE A 299 -26.32 14.54 -22.77
N ILE A 300 -25.23 14.84 -22.10
CA ILE A 300 -23.89 14.80 -22.69
C ILE A 300 -23.54 13.38 -23.14
N GLU A 301 -23.78 12.38 -22.30
CA GLU A 301 -23.57 10.97 -22.65
C GLU A 301 -24.33 10.57 -23.93
N LEU A 302 -25.59 10.98 -24.03
CA LEU A 302 -26.37 10.74 -25.24
C LEU A 302 -25.80 11.44 -26.48
N LEU A 303 -25.32 12.70 -26.31
CA LEU A 303 -24.66 13.42 -27.41
C LEU A 303 -23.38 12.72 -27.87
N GLU A 304 -22.55 12.27 -26.92
CA GLU A 304 -21.31 11.56 -27.24
C GLU A 304 -21.55 10.21 -27.96
N GLN A 305 -22.72 9.58 -27.73
CA GLN A 305 -23.11 8.38 -28.45
C GLN A 305 -23.61 8.65 -29.89
N VAL A 306 -24.30 9.79 -30.08
CA VAL A 306 -24.97 10.12 -31.37
C VAL A 306 -24.05 10.93 -32.30
N VAL A 307 -23.21 11.79 -31.72
CA VAL A 307 -22.27 12.65 -32.45
C VAL A 307 -20.86 12.21 -32.07
N PRO A 308 -20.28 11.20 -32.74
CA PRO A 308 -18.89 10.83 -32.49
C PRO A 308 -18.02 12.05 -32.77
N ALA A 309 -17.04 12.28 -31.88
CA ALA A 309 -16.11 13.39 -31.98
C ALA A 309 -15.53 13.47 -33.41
N VAL A 310 -15.70 14.58 -34.06
CA VAL A 310 -15.03 14.88 -35.33
C VAL A 310 -13.56 15.04 -34.98
N GLN A 311 -12.76 14.03 -35.32
CA GLN A 311 -11.30 14.02 -35.14
C GLN A 311 -10.64 15.05 -36.03
#